data_d955faf78ff3cceaf683ae15b0e6982f
#
_entry.id   d955faf78ff3cceaf683ae15b0e6982f
#
_cell.length_a   1.000
_cell.length_b   1.000
_cell.length_c   1.000
_cell.angle_alpha   90.00
_cell.angle_beta   90.00
_cell.angle_gamma   90.00
#
_symmetry.space_group_name_H-M   'P 1'
#
loop_
_entity.id
_entity.type
_entity.pdbx_description
1 polymer ?
#
loop_
_entity_poly.entity_id
_entity_poly.type
_entity_poly.pdbx_seq_one_letter_code
_entity_poly.pdbx_strand_id
1 'polypeptide(L)'
;MVTLTVGTTMMASCSKDNSDEPEQKMVNGTDVNPRNVFPLGLPKKISEIVLTLNEKGQLVQFSEPNSNDRATFEYKDVALGSTQAPQVILTETDEPDKHVYELYLNQDGFVTHAKETHYSNDHIIGKATWDFAYNADNQLKDVKCSTDKKHIVLEYQNGNVVKTTTTTVGKPTEVTTITYATASTRPIENKTGVMLFATTLDADFDNLEVAYYAGLLGKPSKNLPLQSEKSGDKATFKWTLDGNGNPTVLNYSFSNLSENFRFPFTW
;
A
#
# COMPACT_ATOMS: atom_id res chain seq x y z
N MET A 1 -5.20 -81.92 -19.53
CA MET A 1 -3.97 -81.15 -19.57
C MET A 1 -4.12 -80.12 -18.44
N VAL A 2 -3.44 -80.34 -17.34
CA VAL A 2 -3.60 -79.65 -16.06
C VAL A 2 -2.54 -78.57 -16.02
N THR A 3 -2.92 -77.32 -15.78
CA THR A 3 -1.97 -76.22 -15.58
C THR A 3 -2.06 -75.78 -14.12
N LEU A 4 -0.97 -75.93 -13.42
CA LEU A 4 -0.78 -75.56 -12.03
C LEU A 4 -0.52 -74.07 -11.94
N THR A 5 -1.25 -73.36 -11.10
CA THR A 5 -0.99 -71.98 -10.73
C THR A 5 -0.35 -71.89 -9.33
N VAL A 6 0.89 -71.42 -9.28
CA VAL A 6 1.62 -71.19 -8.06
C VAL A 6 1.33 -69.75 -7.60
N GLY A 7 0.74 -69.64 -6.42
CA GLY A 7 0.53 -68.34 -5.78
C GLY A 7 1.76 -67.89 -5.03
N THR A 8 2.26 -66.73 -5.36
CA THR A 8 3.29 -66.01 -4.59
C THR A 8 2.66 -64.92 -3.79
N THR A 9 2.66 -65.09 -2.48
CA THR A 9 2.30 -64.06 -1.51
C THR A 9 3.47 -63.06 -1.40
N MET A 10 3.25 -61.82 -1.82
CA MET A 10 4.16 -60.72 -1.51
C MET A 10 3.75 -60.08 -0.19
N MET A 11 4.64 -60.13 0.78
CA MET A 11 4.60 -59.35 1.98
C MET A 11 4.88 -57.90 1.63
N ALA A 12 3.89 -57.00 1.77
CA ALA A 12 4.10 -55.58 1.70
C ALA A 12 4.73 -55.10 3.01
N SER A 13 6.01 -54.77 2.96
CA SER A 13 6.69 -54.01 4.00
C SER A 13 6.23 -52.58 3.91
N CYS A 14 5.45 -52.12 4.89
CA CYS A 14 5.22 -50.69 5.09
C CYS A 14 6.48 -50.04 5.68
N SER A 15 7.32 -49.48 4.84
CA SER A 15 8.28 -48.47 5.30
C SER A 15 7.50 -47.18 5.57
N LYS A 16 7.45 -46.76 6.83
CA LYS A 16 7.13 -45.37 7.19
C LYS A 16 8.29 -44.49 6.71
N ASP A 17 8.13 -43.91 5.56
CA ASP A 17 8.89 -42.74 5.20
C ASP A 17 8.36 -41.58 6.04
N ASN A 18 9.07 -41.24 7.12
CA ASN A 18 8.99 -39.94 7.73
C ASN A 18 9.67 -38.96 6.76
N SER A 19 8.96 -38.50 5.76
CA SER A 19 9.29 -37.26 5.08
C SER A 19 8.89 -36.13 6.02
N ASP A 20 9.85 -35.67 6.82
CA ASP A 20 9.80 -34.33 7.45
C ASP A 20 9.91 -33.30 6.31
N GLU A 21 8.86 -33.17 5.48
CA GLU A 21 8.65 -31.92 4.74
C GLU A 21 8.36 -30.85 5.80
N PRO A 22 9.17 -29.76 5.84
CA PRO A 22 8.88 -28.67 6.76
C PRO A 22 7.46 -28.18 6.44
N GLU A 23 6.55 -28.28 7.40
CA GLU A 23 5.23 -27.67 7.31
C GLU A 23 5.44 -26.22 6.88
N GLN A 24 5.03 -25.87 5.65
CA GLN A 24 5.03 -24.48 5.21
C GLN A 24 4.07 -23.73 6.13
N LYS A 25 4.61 -23.00 7.07
CA LYS A 25 3.85 -22.15 7.98
C LYS A 25 3.01 -21.20 7.11
N MET A 26 1.70 -21.36 7.14
CA MET A 26 0.80 -20.43 6.45
C MET A 26 1.01 -19.04 7.03
N VAL A 27 1.28 -18.07 6.16
CA VAL A 27 1.38 -16.67 6.53
C VAL A 27 -0.02 -16.08 6.58
N ASN A 28 -0.36 -15.45 7.68
CA ASN A 28 -1.69 -14.88 7.94
C ASN A 28 -1.65 -13.35 7.93
N GLY A 29 -2.80 -12.71 7.96
CA GLY A 29 -2.92 -11.26 8.11
C GLY A 29 -2.19 -10.73 9.36
N THR A 30 -2.17 -11.50 10.44
CA THR A 30 -1.42 -11.16 11.67
C THR A 30 0.10 -11.22 11.54
N ASP A 31 0.63 -11.71 10.42
CA ASP A 31 2.07 -11.77 10.12
C ASP A 31 2.52 -10.62 9.19
N VAL A 32 1.58 -9.87 8.63
CA VAL A 32 1.90 -8.70 7.77
C VAL A 32 2.70 -7.68 8.57
N ASN A 33 3.79 -7.17 7.97
CA ASN A 33 4.65 -6.22 8.62
C ASN A 33 5.09 -5.13 7.62
N PRO A 34 4.99 -3.84 7.96
CA PRO A 34 5.39 -2.74 7.10
C PRO A 34 6.88 -2.73 6.74
N ARG A 35 7.74 -3.47 7.44
CA ARG A 35 9.18 -3.59 7.12
C ARG A 35 9.45 -4.15 5.72
N ASN A 36 8.51 -4.85 5.11
CA ASN A 36 8.62 -5.29 3.71
C ASN A 36 8.64 -4.11 2.72
N VAL A 37 8.09 -2.97 3.12
CA VAL A 37 8.03 -1.72 2.34
C VAL A 37 8.99 -0.67 2.92
N PHE A 38 9.10 -0.61 4.25
CA PHE A 38 9.91 0.35 5.01
C PHE A 38 11.08 -0.36 5.72
N PRO A 39 12.17 -0.68 5.03
CA PRO A 39 13.26 -1.50 5.59
C PRO A 39 13.98 -0.84 6.76
N LEU A 40 13.97 0.49 6.83
CA LEU A 40 14.55 1.26 7.94
C LEU A 40 13.53 1.58 9.05
N GLY A 41 12.28 1.08 8.91
CA GLY A 41 11.15 1.36 9.80
C GLY A 41 10.32 2.53 9.33
N LEU A 42 9.19 2.73 9.99
CA LEU A 42 8.25 3.82 9.71
C LEU A 42 8.70 5.11 10.40
N PRO A 43 8.39 6.29 9.84
CA PRO A 43 8.48 7.52 10.60
C PRO A 43 7.52 7.47 11.80
N LYS A 44 7.90 8.08 12.91
CA LYS A 44 7.01 8.24 14.09
C LYS A 44 5.91 9.25 13.84
N LYS A 45 6.23 10.27 13.02
CA LYS A 45 5.29 11.32 12.61
C LYS A 45 5.47 11.67 11.14
N ILE A 46 4.36 11.98 10.50
CA ILE A 46 4.28 12.56 9.16
C ILE A 46 3.40 13.80 9.29
N SER A 47 3.95 15.01 9.09
CA SER A 47 3.30 16.25 9.47
C SER A 47 2.87 16.20 10.94
N GLU A 48 1.62 16.46 11.25
CA GLU A 48 1.09 16.36 12.62
C GLU A 48 0.61 14.94 12.99
N ILE A 49 0.57 14.02 12.02
CA ILE A 49 0.03 12.69 12.21
C ILE A 49 1.05 11.76 12.88
N VAL A 50 0.64 11.09 13.94
CA VAL A 50 1.42 10.10 14.70
C VAL A 50 1.10 8.70 14.22
N LEU A 51 2.15 7.89 13.97
CA LEU A 51 2.05 6.49 13.63
C LEU A 51 2.31 5.64 14.88
N THR A 52 1.29 4.86 15.29
CA THR A 52 1.38 3.97 16.45
C THR A 52 1.53 2.53 15.99
N LEU A 53 2.55 1.83 16.51
CA LEU A 53 2.84 0.44 16.21
C LEU A 53 2.48 -0.45 17.40
N ASN A 54 2.08 -1.70 17.14
CA ASN A 54 1.97 -2.73 18.16
C ASN A 54 3.36 -3.38 18.44
N GLU A 55 3.38 -4.32 19.38
CA GLU A 55 4.61 -5.06 19.78
C GLU A 55 5.23 -5.87 18.63
N LYS A 56 4.45 -6.24 17.61
CA LYS A 56 4.93 -6.92 16.39
C LYS A 56 5.49 -5.95 15.35
N GLY A 57 5.43 -4.64 15.60
CA GLY A 57 5.86 -3.59 14.67
C GLY A 57 4.86 -3.30 13.53
N GLN A 58 3.61 -3.74 13.66
CA GLN A 58 2.52 -3.45 12.72
C GLN A 58 1.90 -2.09 13.07
N LEU A 59 1.57 -1.31 12.04
CA LEU A 59 0.84 -0.04 12.22
C LEU A 59 -0.59 -0.35 12.69
N VAL A 60 -0.96 0.13 13.86
CA VAL A 60 -2.32 -0.05 14.42
C VAL A 60 -3.13 1.23 14.43
N GLN A 61 -2.47 2.39 14.38
CA GLN A 61 -3.17 3.68 14.34
C GLN A 61 -2.34 4.74 13.62
N PHE A 62 -3.03 5.60 12.91
CA PHE A 62 -2.55 6.77 12.18
C PHE A 62 -3.50 7.91 12.53
N SER A 63 -3.06 8.89 13.33
CA SER A 63 -3.97 9.91 13.89
C SER A 63 -3.26 11.21 14.23
N GLU A 64 -3.98 12.31 14.15
CA GLU A 64 -3.53 13.57 14.71
C GLU A 64 -3.73 13.61 16.23
N PRO A 65 -2.77 14.14 17.01
CA PRO A 65 -2.97 14.38 18.43
C PRO A 65 -4.10 15.39 18.65
N ASN A 66 -5.00 15.09 19.57
CA ASN A 66 -6.14 15.91 19.94
C ASN A 66 -7.24 16.07 18.86
N SER A 67 -7.19 15.27 17.78
CA SER A 67 -8.29 15.09 16.84
C SER A 67 -9.01 13.76 17.09
N ASN A 68 -10.29 13.71 16.71
CA ASN A 68 -11.03 12.46 16.62
C ASN A 68 -10.71 11.72 15.31
N ASP A 69 -10.07 12.43 14.37
CA ASP A 69 -9.72 11.88 13.06
C ASP A 69 -8.60 10.88 13.19
N ARG A 70 -8.88 9.65 12.78
CA ARG A 70 -7.93 8.56 12.89
C ARG A 70 -8.23 7.44 11.91
N ALA A 71 -7.17 6.76 11.49
CA ALA A 71 -7.26 5.47 10.86
C ALA A 71 -6.74 4.39 11.82
N THR A 72 -7.45 3.27 11.95
CA THR A 72 -7.06 2.13 12.79
C THR A 72 -7.02 0.84 11.97
N PHE A 73 -6.08 -0.06 12.30
CA PHE A 73 -5.88 -1.32 11.61
C PHE A 73 -6.08 -2.49 12.57
N GLU A 74 -6.95 -3.42 12.21
CA GLU A 74 -7.14 -4.69 12.89
C GLU A 74 -6.69 -5.83 11.98
N TYR A 75 -5.67 -6.57 12.39
CA TYR A 75 -5.10 -7.69 11.65
C TYR A 75 -5.77 -9.00 12.07
N LYS A 76 -6.29 -9.74 11.09
CA LYS A 76 -7.06 -10.98 11.32
C LYS A 76 -6.17 -12.22 11.13
N ASP A 77 -6.45 -13.27 11.88
CA ASP A 77 -5.83 -14.58 11.70
C ASP A 77 -6.49 -15.33 10.53
N VAL A 78 -6.26 -14.78 9.33
CA VAL A 78 -6.78 -15.29 8.06
C VAL A 78 -5.60 -15.43 7.11
N ALA A 79 -5.49 -16.59 6.46
CA ALA A 79 -4.42 -16.89 5.52
C ALA A 79 -4.33 -15.85 4.40
N LEU A 80 -3.11 -15.43 4.07
CA LEU A 80 -2.86 -14.56 2.92
C LEU A 80 -3.31 -15.25 1.62
N GLY A 81 -3.88 -14.48 0.70
CA GLY A 81 -4.46 -14.99 -0.54
C GLY A 81 -5.87 -15.58 -0.38
N SER A 82 -6.42 -15.65 0.84
CA SER A 82 -7.83 -16.04 1.04
C SER A 82 -8.77 -14.94 0.54
N THR A 83 -9.82 -15.35 -0.17
CA THR A 83 -10.90 -14.46 -0.63
C THR A 83 -12.18 -14.61 0.19
N GLN A 84 -12.19 -15.51 1.18
CA GLN A 84 -13.37 -15.81 1.97
C GLN A 84 -13.59 -14.82 3.12
N ALA A 85 -12.48 -14.30 3.68
CA ALA A 85 -12.52 -13.30 4.74
C ALA A 85 -11.37 -12.29 4.57
N PRO A 86 -11.55 -11.04 5.01
CA PRO A 86 -10.50 -10.03 4.95
C PRO A 86 -9.37 -10.35 5.94
N GLN A 87 -8.14 -10.07 5.55
CA GLN A 87 -6.96 -10.22 6.40
C GLN A 87 -6.73 -9.00 7.28
N VAL A 88 -7.21 -7.82 6.85
CA VAL A 88 -7.09 -6.58 7.61
C VAL A 88 -8.40 -5.80 7.52
N ILE A 89 -8.83 -5.22 8.65
CA ILE A 89 -9.87 -4.20 8.66
C ILE A 89 -9.20 -2.86 8.91
N LEU A 90 -9.39 -1.92 7.99
CA LEU A 90 -9.04 -0.52 8.17
C LEU A 90 -10.33 0.24 8.50
N THR A 91 -10.32 0.98 9.59
CA THR A 91 -11.41 1.90 9.93
C THR A 91 -10.84 3.31 9.99
N GLU A 92 -11.39 4.19 9.19
CA GLU A 92 -11.10 5.61 9.23
C GLU A 92 -12.32 6.35 9.79
N THR A 93 -12.05 7.26 10.70
CA THR A 93 -13.05 8.05 11.41
C THR A 93 -12.71 9.54 11.20
N ASP A 94 -13.67 10.29 10.70
CA ASP A 94 -13.69 11.76 10.56
C ASP A 94 -15.12 12.17 10.94
N GLU A 95 -15.36 12.27 12.26
CA GLU A 95 -16.72 12.45 12.79
C GLU A 95 -17.46 13.62 12.15
N PRO A 96 -18.74 13.42 11.70
CA PRO A 96 -19.62 12.26 12.00
C PRO A 96 -19.48 11.08 11.04
N ASP A 97 -18.51 11.11 10.13
CA ASP A 97 -18.33 10.13 9.08
C ASP A 97 -17.32 9.05 9.47
N LYS A 98 -17.53 7.85 8.95
CA LYS A 98 -16.67 6.69 9.18
C LYS A 98 -16.63 5.81 7.93
N HIS A 99 -15.42 5.46 7.51
CA HIS A 99 -15.20 4.50 6.43
C HIS A 99 -14.61 3.22 7.01
N VAL A 100 -15.20 2.07 6.68
CA VAL A 100 -14.70 0.76 7.06
C VAL A 100 -14.32 0.00 5.79
N TYR A 101 -13.06 -0.42 5.70
CA TYR A 101 -12.51 -1.17 4.59
C TYR A 101 -12.17 -2.59 5.02
N GLU A 102 -12.75 -3.58 4.36
CA GLU A 102 -12.35 -4.99 4.44
C GLU A 102 -11.27 -5.23 3.38
N LEU A 103 -10.01 -5.42 3.81
CA LEU A 103 -8.86 -5.56 2.92
C LEU A 103 -8.52 -7.03 2.70
N TYR A 104 -8.50 -7.46 1.44
CA TYR A 104 -8.15 -8.80 0.98
C TYR A 104 -6.76 -8.78 0.36
N LEU A 105 -5.82 -9.53 0.94
CA LEU A 105 -4.40 -9.50 0.60
C LEU A 105 -4.02 -10.68 -0.28
N ASN A 106 -3.06 -10.47 -1.18
CA ASN A 106 -2.37 -11.55 -1.88
C ASN A 106 -1.37 -12.26 -0.96
N GLN A 107 -0.67 -13.27 -1.49
CA GLN A 107 0.34 -14.03 -0.73
C GLN A 107 1.57 -13.20 -0.34
N ASP A 108 1.83 -12.07 -1.03
CA ASP A 108 2.91 -11.13 -0.69
C ASP A 108 2.50 -10.12 0.39
N GLY A 109 1.24 -10.15 0.86
CA GLY A 109 0.68 -9.26 1.87
C GLY A 109 0.19 -7.91 1.33
N PHE A 110 -0.03 -7.77 0.03
CA PHE A 110 -0.55 -6.55 -0.59
C PHE A 110 -2.04 -6.68 -0.92
N VAL A 111 -2.78 -5.59 -0.71
CA VAL A 111 -4.23 -5.53 -1.00
C VAL A 111 -4.47 -5.75 -2.48
N THR A 112 -5.32 -6.71 -2.84
CA THR A 112 -5.81 -6.89 -4.21
C THR A 112 -7.26 -6.46 -4.37
N HIS A 113 -8.01 -6.49 -3.30
CA HIS A 113 -9.42 -6.11 -3.27
C HIS A 113 -9.77 -5.48 -1.93
N ALA A 114 -10.62 -4.46 -1.93
CA ALA A 114 -11.19 -3.91 -0.72
C ALA A 114 -12.70 -3.69 -0.89
N LYS A 115 -13.44 -3.90 0.20
CA LYS A 115 -14.86 -3.53 0.30
C LYS A 115 -14.98 -2.38 1.28
N GLU A 116 -15.52 -1.29 0.83
CA GLU A 116 -15.75 -0.10 1.61
C GLU A 116 -17.21 -0.01 2.04
N THR A 117 -17.44 0.34 3.29
CA THR A 117 -18.74 0.77 3.80
C THR A 117 -18.58 2.15 4.44
N HIS A 118 -19.29 3.13 3.92
CA HIS A 118 -19.32 4.49 4.41
C HIS A 118 -20.52 4.71 5.33
N TYR A 119 -20.26 5.22 6.51
CA TYR A 119 -21.28 5.56 7.51
C TYR A 119 -21.26 7.07 7.76
N SER A 120 -22.44 7.65 8.02
CA SER A 120 -22.59 8.99 8.58
C SER A 120 -23.62 8.92 9.71
N ASN A 121 -23.27 9.44 10.91
CA ASN A 121 -24.09 9.30 12.11
C ASN A 121 -24.52 7.83 12.36
N ASP A 122 -23.58 6.87 12.21
CA ASP A 122 -23.80 5.42 12.33
C ASP A 122 -24.76 4.77 11.33
N HIS A 123 -25.24 5.51 10.33
CA HIS A 123 -26.06 4.98 9.25
C HIS A 123 -25.22 4.72 8.00
N ILE A 124 -25.41 3.58 7.34
CA ILE A 124 -24.74 3.28 6.07
C ILE A 124 -25.31 4.24 5.00
N ILE A 125 -24.44 5.05 4.41
CA ILE A 125 -24.78 6.00 3.35
C ILE A 125 -24.14 5.65 2.00
N GLY A 126 -23.16 4.74 1.99
CA GLY A 126 -22.51 4.32 0.75
C GLY A 126 -21.75 3.00 0.89
N LYS A 127 -21.49 2.38 -0.26
CA LYS A 127 -20.60 1.21 -0.39
C LYS A 127 -19.82 1.35 -1.69
N ALA A 128 -18.54 0.93 -1.65
CA ALA A 128 -17.70 0.85 -2.82
C ALA A 128 -16.87 -0.43 -2.80
N THR A 129 -16.30 -0.77 -3.93
CA THR A 129 -15.23 -1.79 -4.03
C THR A 129 -14.03 -1.17 -4.71
N TRP A 130 -12.86 -1.61 -4.28
CA TRP A 130 -11.57 -1.19 -4.81
C TRP A 130 -10.80 -2.41 -5.26
N ASP A 131 -10.18 -2.34 -6.43
CA ASP A 131 -9.31 -3.37 -6.96
C ASP A 131 -7.92 -2.79 -7.20
N PHE A 132 -6.88 -3.56 -6.81
CA PHE A 132 -5.49 -3.15 -6.88
C PHE A 132 -4.68 -4.19 -7.66
N ALA A 133 -3.77 -3.73 -8.52
CA ALA A 133 -2.83 -4.61 -9.21
C ALA A 133 -1.41 -4.07 -9.11
N TYR A 134 -0.44 -4.98 -9.16
CA TYR A 134 0.98 -4.72 -8.99
C TYR A 134 1.77 -5.12 -10.22
N ASN A 135 2.93 -4.51 -10.44
CA ASN A 135 3.89 -4.95 -11.43
C ASN A 135 4.74 -6.12 -10.89
N ALA A 136 5.69 -6.63 -11.71
CA ALA A 136 6.55 -7.73 -11.31
C ALA A 136 7.51 -7.42 -10.14
N ASP A 137 7.73 -6.14 -9.85
CA ASP A 137 8.53 -5.66 -8.73
C ASP A 137 7.69 -5.43 -7.47
N ASN A 138 6.41 -5.84 -7.47
CA ASN A 138 5.43 -5.61 -6.41
C ASN A 138 5.14 -4.12 -6.14
N GLN A 139 5.26 -3.26 -7.15
CA GLN A 139 4.88 -1.85 -7.06
C GLN A 139 3.45 -1.66 -7.57
N LEU A 140 2.66 -0.84 -6.88
CA LEU A 140 1.26 -0.56 -7.24
C LEU A 140 1.18 0.08 -8.63
N LYS A 141 0.45 -0.53 -9.56
CA LYS A 141 0.35 -0.04 -10.93
C LYS A 141 -1.06 0.32 -11.40
N ASP A 142 -2.09 -0.18 -10.72
CA ASP A 142 -3.48 -0.04 -11.16
C ASP A 142 -4.39 -0.01 -9.93
N VAL A 143 -5.27 0.99 -9.85
CA VAL A 143 -6.29 1.12 -8.80
C VAL A 143 -7.62 1.45 -9.45
N LYS A 144 -8.66 0.69 -9.12
CA LYS A 144 -10.03 0.91 -9.59
C LYS A 144 -10.98 1.04 -8.43
N CYS A 145 -11.84 2.05 -8.48
CA CYS A 145 -12.95 2.21 -7.57
C CYS A 145 -14.27 2.05 -8.32
N SER A 146 -15.22 1.34 -7.72
CA SER A 146 -16.56 1.15 -8.30
C SER A 146 -17.40 2.42 -8.28
N THR A 147 -17.18 3.30 -7.29
CA THR A 147 -17.81 4.61 -7.22
C THR A 147 -17.16 5.51 -8.26
N ASP A 148 -17.97 6.27 -9.01
CA ASP A 148 -17.54 7.14 -10.11
C ASP A 148 -16.71 6.44 -11.19
N LYS A 149 -16.54 5.11 -11.08
CA LYS A 149 -15.66 4.31 -11.95
C LYS A 149 -14.27 4.95 -12.10
N LYS A 150 -13.73 5.42 -10.99
CA LYS A 150 -12.39 6.00 -10.91
C LYS A 150 -11.36 4.90 -11.21
N HIS A 151 -10.44 5.19 -12.11
CA HIS A 151 -9.35 4.28 -12.48
C HIS A 151 -8.05 5.07 -12.54
N ILE A 152 -7.06 4.63 -11.77
CA ILE A 152 -5.74 5.24 -11.68
C ILE A 152 -4.71 4.22 -12.18
N VAL A 153 -3.88 4.63 -13.12
CA VAL A 153 -2.78 3.82 -13.67
C VAL A 153 -1.46 4.52 -13.38
N LEU A 154 -0.52 3.78 -12.77
CA LEU A 154 0.84 4.24 -12.50
C LEU A 154 1.80 3.51 -13.44
N GLU A 155 2.50 4.27 -14.30
CA GLU A 155 3.49 3.74 -15.22
C GLU A 155 4.90 3.90 -14.63
N TYR A 156 5.69 2.82 -14.68
CA TYR A 156 7.02 2.76 -14.09
C TYR A 156 8.11 2.70 -15.13
N GLN A 157 9.22 3.40 -14.86
CA GLN A 157 10.46 3.27 -15.60
C GLN A 157 11.64 3.24 -14.61
N ASN A 158 12.51 2.23 -14.73
CA ASN A 158 13.68 2.06 -13.85
C ASN A 158 13.32 2.05 -12.34
N GLY A 159 12.15 1.49 -11.98
CA GLY A 159 11.65 1.39 -10.61
C GLY A 159 11.01 2.68 -10.07
N ASN A 160 10.77 3.70 -10.88
CA ASN A 160 10.13 4.95 -10.50
C ASN A 160 8.79 5.13 -11.25
N VAL A 161 7.79 5.67 -10.58
CA VAL A 161 6.55 6.12 -11.25
C VAL A 161 6.87 7.33 -12.12
N VAL A 162 6.76 7.20 -13.43
CA VAL A 162 7.04 8.31 -14.36
C VAL A 162 5.78 8.97 -14.88
N LYS A 163 4.64 8.30 -14.73
CA LYS A 163 3.35 8.85 -15.17
C LYS A 163 2.23 8.28 -14.35
N THR A 164 1.27 9.12 -13.96
CA THR A 164 -0.03 8.76 -13.42
C THR A 164 -1.11 9.16 -14.41
N THR A 165 -2.07 8.28 -14.65
CA THR A 165 -3.24 8.56 -15.48
C THR A 165 -4.50 8.28 -14.66
N THR A 166 -5.34 9.27 -14.45
CA THR A 166 -6.62 9.14 -13.75
C THR A 166 -7.79 9.35 -14.71
N THR A 167 -8.70 8.38 -14.73
CA THR A 167 -9.96 8.47 -15.45
C THR A 167 -11.12 8.37 -14.48
N THR A 168 -12.12 9.21 -14.66
CA THR A 168 -13.38 9.20 -13.88
C THR A 168 -14.52 9.40 -14.87
N VAL A 169 -15.64 8.68 -14.70
CA VAL A 169 -16.76 8.82 -15.63
C VAL A 169 -17.29 10.25 -15.62
N GLY A 170 -17.46 10.80 -16.82
CA GLY A 170 -17.98 12.17 -17.00
C GLY A 170 -16.96 13.28 -16.78
N LYS A 171 -15.68 12.95 -16.48
CA LYS A 171 -14.59 13.93 -16.36
C LYS A 171 -13.52 13.70 -17.45
N PRO A 172 -12.78 14.74 -17.85
CA PRO A 172 -11.59 14.57 -18.69
C PRO A 172 -10.57 13.63 -18.04
N THR A 173 -9.86 12.86 -18.86
CA THR A 173 -8.70 12.08 -18.40
C THR A 173 -7.60 13.03 -17.93
N GLU A 174 -7.09 12.81 -16.74
CA GLU A 174 -5.96 13.56 -16.17
C GLU A 174 -4.69 12.75 -16.34
N VAL A 175 -3.61 13.43 -16.73
CA VAL A 175 -2.29 12.82 -16.90
C VAL A 175 -1.27 13.68 -16.21
N THR A 176 -0.52 13.06 -15.29
CA THR A 176 0.58 13.70 -14.56
C THR A 176 1.88 12.98 -14.88
N THR A 177 2.92 13.73 -15.25
CA THR A 177 4.27 13.20 -15.45
C THR A 177 5.13 13.52 -14.24
N ILE A 178 5.99 12.58 -13.83
CA ILE A 178 6.81 12.68 -12.63
C ILE A 178 8.29 12.64 -13.00
N THR A 179 9.09 13.53 -12.42
CA THR A 179 10.52 13.68 -12.69
C THR A 179 11.34 13.49 -11.41
N TYR A 180 12.42 12.72 -11.52
CA TYR A 180 13.32 12.35 -10.41
C TYR A 180 14.71 12.96 -10.51
N ALA A 181 15.00 13.70 -11.58
CA ALA A 181 16.24 14.45 -11.78
C ALA A 181 15.93 15.77 -12.47
N THR A 182 16.73 16.79 -12.21
CA THR A 182 16.69 18.08 -12.91
C THR A 182 18.08 18.40 -13.46
N ALA A 183 18.22 19.48 -14.20
CA ALA A 183 19.54 19.92 -14.67
C ALA A 183 20.54 20.18 -13.55
N SER A 184 20.05 20.53 -12.34
CA SER A 184 20.86 20.88 -11.17
C SER A 184 20.80 19.84 -10.03
N THR A 185 19.89 18.86 -10.08
CA THR A 185 19.67 17.92 -8.98
C THR A 185 19.68 16.49 -9.51
N ARG A 186 20.55 15.66 -8.95
CA ARG A 186 20.60 14.21 -9.22
C ARG A 186 19.43 13.51 -8.53
N PRO A 187 19.05 12.29 -8.97
CA PRO A 187 18.06 11.48 -8.29
C PRO A 187 18.41 11.27 -6.82
N ILE A 188 17.43 11.41 -5.93
CA ILE A 188 17.56 11.15 -4.51
C ILE A 188 17.00 9.75 -4.25
N GLU A 189 17.83 8.83 -3.75
CA GLU A 189 17.41 7.47 -3.43
C GLU A 189 16.38 7.45 -2.30
N ASN A 190 15.29 6.73 -2.50
CA ASN A 190 14.23 6.54 -1.49
C ASN A 190 14.54 5.34 -0.59
N LYS A 191 15.52 5.48 0.31
CA LYS A 191 15.95 4.41 1.22
C LYS A 191 14.91 4.03 2.26
N THR A 192 14.04 4.96 2.60
CA THR A 192 13.05 4.80 3.69
C THR A 192 11.72 4.24 3.22
N GLY A 193 11.45 4.26 1.92
CA GLY A 193 10.18 3.82 1.38
C GLY A 193 9.07 4.87 1.41
N VAL A 194 9.33 6.12 1.79
CA VAL A 194 8.29 7.17 1.84
C VAL A 194 7.69 7.40 0.46
N MET A 195 6.37 7.36 0.38
CA MET A 195 5.58 7.79 -0.78
C MET A 195 4.39 8.63 -0.30
N LEU A 196 4.10 9.70 -1.02
CA LEU A 196 2.94 10.56 -0.83
C LEU A 196 2.18 10.56 -2.16
N PHE A 197 1.29 9.57 -2.33
CA PHE A 197 0.67 9.27 -3.62
C PHE A 197 -0.13 10.46 -4.15
N ALA A 198 -1.05 11.01 -3.37
CA ALA A 198 -1.83 12.17 -3.79
C ALA A 198 -0.94 13.39 -4.00
N THR A 199 -0.02 13.68 -3.05
CA THR A 199 0.79 14.91 -3.07
C THR A 199 1.83 14.94 -4.19
N THR A 200 2.56 13.83 -4.41
CA THR A 200 3.72 13.83 -5.29
C THR A 200 3.52 13.12 -6.62
N LEU A 201 2.53 12.25 -6.69
CA LEU A 201 2.25 11.42 -7.88
C LEU A 201 0.88 11.74 -8.51
N ASP A 202 0.07 12.60 -7.89
CA ASP A 202 -1.32 12.88 -8.32
C ASP A 202 -2.17 11.60 -8.43
N ALA A 203 -1.91 10.65 -7.52
CA ALA A 203 -2.59 9.36 -7.43
C ALA A 203 -3.40 9.32 -6.13
N ASP A 204 -4.63 9.81 -6.20
CA ASP A 204 -5.52 9.94 -5.06
C ASP A 204 -6.46 8.72 -4.98
N PHE A 205 -6.27 7.89 -3.96
CA PHE A 205 -7.16 6.74 -3.65
C PHE A 205 -8.00 7.03 -2.39
N ASP A 206 -8.33 8.28 -2.18
CA ASP A 206 -9.08 8.72 -1.01
C ASP A 206 -8.38 8.25 0.29
N ASN A 207 -9.14 7.84 1.26
CA ASN A 207 -8.65 7.44 2.58
C ASN A 207 -7.80 6.15 2.59
N LEU A 208 -7.79 5.37 1.49
CA LEU A 208 -6.99 4.14 1.39
C LEU A 208 -5.48 4.38 1.28
N GLU A 209 -5.02 5.62 1.02
CA GLU A 209 -3.58 5.92 0.96
C GLU A 209 -2.86 5.55 2.27
N VAL A 210 -3.52 5.67 3.41
CA VAL A 210 -2.94 5.33 4.73
C VAL A 210 -2.55 3.86 4.84
N ALA A 211 -3.20 2.95 4.08
CA ALA A 211 -2.83 1.53 4.03
C ALA A 211 -1.42 1.30 3.48
N TYR A 212 -0.85 2.26 2.74
CA TYR A 212 0.55 2.19 2.31
C TYR A 212 1.50 2.14 3.51
N TYR A 213 1.29 2.97 4.53
CA TYR A 213 2.14 2.99 5.73
C TYR A 213 1.95 1.75 6.62
N ALA A 214 0.88 1.00 6.45
CA ALA A 214 0.74 -0.33 7.01
C ALA A 214 1.50 -1.42 6.21
N GLY A 215 2.14 -1.04 5.10
CA GLY A 215 2.89 -1.95 4.22
C GLY A 215 2.01 -2.74 3.25
N LEU A 216 0.77 -2.28 3.00
CA LEU A 216 -0.27 -3.03 2.31
C LEU A 216 -0.45 -2.66 0.82
N LEU A 217 0.15 -1.57 0.33
CA LEU A 217 -0.04 -1.07 -1.04
C LEU A 217 1.21 -1.18 -1.93
N GLY A 218 2.01 -2.21 -1.72
CA GLY A 218 3.17 -2.51 -2.55
C GLY A 218 4.44 -1.75 -2.19
N LYS A 219 5.48 -1.94 -3.01
CA LYS A 219 6.81 -1.39 -2.79
C LYS A 219 6.94 0.04 -3.32
N PRO A 220 7.85 0.85 -2.74
CA PRO A 220 8.03 2.25 -3.11
C PRO A 220 8.68 2.43 -4.49
N SER A 221 8.60 3.67 -5.02
CA SER A 221 9.50 4.15 -6.04
C SER A 221 10.94 4.18 -5.54
N LYS A 222 11.88 3.87 -6.44
CA LYS A 222 13.33 3.81 -6.14
C LYS A 222 13.89 5.15 -5.67
N ASN A 223 13.36 6.24 -6.19
CA ASN A 223 13.80 7.59 -5.88
C ASN A 223 12.64 8.45 -5.35
N LEU A 224 12.98 9.55 -4.67
CA LEU A 224 12.03 10.58 -4.26
C LEU A 224 11.71 11.50 -5.45
N PRO A 225 10.44 11.82 -5.74
CA PRO A 225 10.05 12.74 -6.81
C PRO A 225 10.62 14.14 -6.59
N LEU A 226 11.06 14.82 -7.68
CA LEU A 226 11.52 16.20 -7.63
C LEU A 226 10.54 17.17 -8.29
N GLN A 227 9.75 16.69 -9.24
CA GLN A 227 8.71 17.48 -9.90
C GLN A 227 7.57 16.58 -10.36
N SER A 228 6.37 17.14 -10.42
CA SER A 228 5.26 16.60 -11.21
C SER A 228 4.69 17.72 -12.11
N GLU A 229 4.12 17.33 -13.26
CA GLU A 229 3.50 18.24 -14.20
C GLU A 229 2.17 17.66 -14.69
N LYS A 230 1.11 18.46 -14.57
CA LYS A 230 -0.24 18.14 -15.01
C LYS A 230 -0.82 19.33 -15.76
N SER A 231 -1.19 19.14 -17.04
CA SER A 231 -1.81 20.18 -17.88
C SER A 231 -1.02 21.50 -17.97
N GLY A 232 0.31 21.44 -17.81
CA GLY A 232 1.19 22.62 -17.83
C GLY A 232 1.47 23.20 -16.43
N ASP A 233 0.69 22.85 -15.41
CA ASP A 233 0.96 23.22 -14.02
C ASP A 233 2.04 22.28 -13.44
N LYS A 234 3.02 22.88 -12.76
CA LYS A 234 4.15 22.18 -12.17
C LYS A 234 4.12 22.23 -10.65
N ALA A 235 4.30 21.08 -10.01
CA ALA A 235 4.68 21.00 -8.61
C ALA A 235 6.18 20.74 -8.51
N THR A 236 6.86 21.41 -7.59
CA THR A 236 8.28 21.21 -7.30
C THR A 236 8.46 20.71 -5.88
N PHE A 237 9.25 19.65 -5.71
CA PHE A 237 9.47 18.95 -4.45
C PHE A 237 10.93 19.11 -4.01
N LYS A 238 11.15 19.71 -2.83
CA LYS A 238 12.47 19.91 -2.23
C LYS A 238 12.58 19.08 -0.94
N TRP A 239 13.33 18.00 -1.01
CA TRP A 239 13.55 17.10 0.11
C TRP A 239 14.76 17.55 0.95
N THR A 240 14.59 17.61 2.26
CA THR A 240 15.69 17.70 3.23
C THR A 240 15.87 16.34 3.86
N LEU A 241 17.12 15.86 3.91
CA LEU A 241 17.47 14.57 4.45
C LEU A 241 18.35 14.76 5.70
N ASP A 242 18.27 13.82 6.65
CA ASP A 242 19.21 13.72 7.76
C ASP A 242 20.55 13.08 7.31
N GLY A 243 21.49 12.92 8.25
CA GLY A 243 22.79 12.29 7.98
C GLY A 243 22.73 10.81 7.57
N ASN A 244 21.59 10.14 7.79
CA ASN A 244 21.34 8.74 7.41
C ASN A 244 20.63 8.64 6.05
N GLY A 245 20.20 9.76 5.51
CA GLY A 245 19.44 9.85 4.25
C GLY A 245 17.93 9.71 4.42
N ASN A 246 17.41 9.79 5.66
CA ASN A 246 15.96 9.80 5.89
C ASN A 246 15.38 11.17 5.56
N PRO A 247 14.26 11.27 4.83
CA PRO A 247 13.56 12.53 4.64
C PRO A 247 13.13 13.14 5.97
N THR A 248 13.51 14.38 6.25
CA THR A 248 13.07 15.12 7.44
C THR A 248 12.03 16.19 7.11
N VAL A 249 12.08 16.71 5.87
CA VAL A 249 11.10 17.69 5.40
C VAL A 249 10.94 17.55 3.88
N LEU A 250 9.70 17.56 3.43
CA LEU A 250 9.33 17.91 2.07
C LEU A 250 8.79 19.35 2.06
N ASN A 251 9.44 20.26 1.32
CA ASN A 251 8.84 21.53 0.93
C ASN A 251 8.38 21.40 -0.52
N TYR A 252 7.14 21.82 -0.80
CA TYR A 252 6.63 21.78 -2.16
C TYR A 252 5.84 23.03 -2.50
N SER A 253 5.82 23.35 -3.80
CA SER A 253 5.15 24.53 -4.35
C SER A 253 4.56 24.19 -5.71
N PHE A 254 3.48 24.85 -6.07
CA PHE A 254 2.85 24.77 -7.38
C PHE A 254 3.12 26.03 -8.18
N SER A 255 3.31 25.89 -9.50
CA SER A 255 3.61 27.03 -10.41
C SER A 255 2.47 28.05 -10.49
N ASN A 256 1.23 27.61 -10.24
CA ASN A 256 0.02 28.43 -10.29
C ASN A 256 -0.42 28.98 -8.93
N LEU A 257 0.33 28.68 -7.85
CA LEU A 257 0.05 29.16 -6.49
C LEU A 257 1.27 29.92 -5.94
N SER A 258 1.03 30.96 -5.15
CA SER A 258 2.09 31.70 -4.45
C SER A 258 2.48 31.05 -3.11
N GLU A 259 1.78 29.99 -2.69
CA GLU A 259 1.99 29.33 -1.43
C GLU A 259 3.06 28.25 -1.51
N ASN A 260 3.80 28.09 -0.40
CA ASN A 260 4.74 26.99 -0.20
C ASN A 260 4.20 26.11 0.93
N PHE A 261 4.17 24.82 0.69
CA PHE A 261 3.72 23.83 1.65
C PHE A 261 4.91 23.10 2.26
N ARG A 262 4.75 22.66 3.51
CA ARG A 262 5.79 21.99 4.27
C ARG A 262 5.25 20.72 4.91
N PHE A 263 5.94 19.61 4.72
CA PHE A 263 5.56 18.28 5.20
C PHE A 263 6.75 17.69 5.99
N PRO A 264 6.79 17.85 7.33
CA PRO A 264 7.87 17.33 8.16
C PRO A 264 7.69 15.83 8.44
N PHE A 265 8.82 15.14 8.65
CA PHE A 265 8.89 13.75 9.09
C PHE A 265 9.74 13.66 10.36
N THR A 266 9.33 12.83 11.31
CA THR A 266 10.11 12.47 12.50
C THR A 266 10.35 10.96 12.50
N TRP A 267 11.60 10.55 12.64
CA TRP A 267 12.02 9.14 12.66
C TRP A 267 12.30 8.61 14.05
#